data_c8c4bc9f04b9350d694654865d7cbe8d
#
_entry.id   c8c4bc9f04b9350d694654865d7cbe8d
#
_cell.length_a   1.000
_cell.length_b   1.000
_cell.length_c   1.000
_cell.angle_alpha   90.00
_cell.angle_beta   90.00
_cell.angle_gamma   90.00
#
_symmetry.space_group_name_H-M   'P 1'
#
loop_
_entity.id
_entity.type
_entity.pdbx_description
1 polymer ?
#
loop_
_entity_poly.entity_id
_entity_poly.type
_entity_poly.pdbx_seq_one_letter_code
_entity_poly.pdbx_strand_id
1 'polypeptide(L)'
;ILEREVYDFLGIKFLGHRDMRRLYLRNDFKGYPLRKNYNFADNVYTTEDDVEADYGYEYSLDGNGKLTAKKNMLFGEEDFVVNIGPQHPSTHGVLRLQTVLDGETIRRIYPHLGYIHRGIEKMCESYTYPQTLALTDRMDYLSAMMNRHALVGVIEEALGVELTDRIKYVRTIMDELQRIDSHLLYLGCCAQDLGALTAFLYSMRDREHVLNVMEETTGGRLIQNYYRIGGLQDDIDPNFVKNVKDLIAYLRPMVQEYMDVFGDNVITHNRFEGVGTMDKKNIISYGVTGCSGRASGWNNDVRKNHPYAMYDKVDFKEVTRNTCDSMGRYLNRIDEIYQSLNIIEQLIDNIPEGDFFIKQKPIIKLPEGQWYFSCEGSRGEFGVYLDSRGDKSPYRLKF
;
A
#
# COMPACT_ATOMS: atom_id res chain seq x y z
N ILE A 1 -14.50 1.85 6.07
CA ILE A 1 -13.29 2.69 6.22
C ILE A 1 -13.26 3.78 5.14
N LEU A 2 -13.38 3.44 3.86
CA LEU A 2 -13.34 4.40 2.75
C LEU A 2 -14.37 5.52 2.90
N GLU A 3 -15.62 5.21 3.26
CA GLU A 3 -16.65 6.23 3.49
C GLU A 3 -16.29 7.16 4.67
N ARG A 4 -15.68 6.63 5.73
CA ARG A 4 -15.18 7.44 6.85
C ARG A 4 -14.03 8.36 6.44
N GLU A 5 -13.15 7.91 5.56
CA GLU A 5 -12.09 8.75 5.00
C GLU A 5 -12.65 9.93 4.21
N VAL A 6 -13.63 9.67 3.33
CA VAL A 6 -14.31 10.71 2.56
C VAL A 6 -15.05 11.70 3.49
N TYR A 7 -15.71 11.19 4.54
CA TYR A 7 -16.32 12.03 5.56
C TYR A 7 -15.27 12.88 6.28
N ASP A 8 -14.17 12.27 6.71
CA ASP A 8 -13.13 12.93 7.49
C ASP A 8 -12.48 14.11 6.75
N PHE A 9 -12.20 13.93 5.47
CA PHE A 9 -11.50 14.95 4.68
C PHE A 9 -12.40 15.92 3.92
N LEU A 10 -13.60 15.52 3.52
CA LEU A 10 -14.50 16.31 2.68
C LEU A 10 -15.82 16.66 3.37
N GLY A 11 -16.18 15.97 4.46
CA GLY A 11 -17.42 16.19 5.21
C GLY A 11 -18.67 15.66 4.51
N ILE A 12 -18.51 14.70 3.60
CA ILE A 12 -19.62 14.02 2.94
C ILE A 12 -20.17 12.95 3.88
N LYS A 13 -21.45 13.03 4.19
CA LYS A 13 -22.11 12.09 5.11
C LYS A 13 -22.75 10.95 4.32
N PHE A 14 -22.48 9.73 4.75
CA PHE A 14 -23.07 8.53 4.16
C PHE A 14 -24.23 8.06 5.03
N LEU A 15 -25.41 8.00 4.43
CA LEU A 15 -26.62 7.59 5.14
C LEU A 15 -26.56 6.09 5.46
N GLY A 16 -26.98 5.72 6.67
CA GLY A 16 -26.99 4.32 7.12
C GLY A 16 -25.63 3.77 7.55
N HIS A 17 -24.55 4.53 7.42
CA HIS A 17 -23.26 4.12 7.98
C HIS A 17 -23.30 4.21 9.50
N ARG A 18 -23.01 3.11 10.19
CA ARG A 18 -23.21 2.94 11.64
C ARG A 18 -22.24 3.74 12.52
N ASP A 19 -21.11 4.17 11.95
CA ASP A 19 -20.01 4.80 12.71
C ASP A 19 -19.32 5.87 11.85
N MET A 20 -19.90 7.06 11.76
CA MET A 20 -19.33 8.20 11.05
C MET A 20 -18.47 9.06 12.00
N ARG A 21 -17.41 8.47 12.54
CA ARG A 21 -16.34 9.19 13.23
C ARG A 21 -15.24 9.61 12.28
N ARG A 22 -14.41 10.57 12.68
CA ARG A 22 -13.14 10.83 12.02
C ARG A 22 -12.27 9.57 12.03
N LEU A 23 -11.40 9.44 11.05
CA LEU A 23 -10.56 8.25 10.86
C LEU A 23 -9.08 8.57 11.03
N TYR A 24 -8.60 9.62 10.32
CA TYR A 24 -7.21 10.05 10.32
C TYR A 24 -6.97 11.33 11.11
N LEU A 25 -7.97 12.20 11.22
CA LEU A 25 -7.86 13.46 11.91
C LEU A 25 -8.36 13.31 13.36
N ARG A 26 -7.85 14.15 14.25
CA ARG A 26 -8.32 14.22 15.62
C ARG A 26 -9.83 14.52 15.66
N ASN A 27 -10.52 14.04 16.69
CA ASN A 27 -11.97 14.23 16.80
C ASN A 27 -12.37 15.70 16.97
N ASP A 28 -11.49 16.51 17.56
CA ASP A 28 -11.67 17.97 17.75
C ASP A 28 -11.21 18.80 16.54
N PHE A 29 -10.71 18.17 15.46
CA PHE A 29 -10.24 18.88 14.27
C PHE A 29 -11.37 19.68 13.63
N LYS A 30 -11.13 20.97 13.36
CA LYS A 30 -12.12 21.89 12.80
C LYS A 30 -12.10 21.86 11.28
N GLY A 31 -13.25 21.62 10.67
CA GLY A 31 -13.42 21.64 9.22
C GLY A 31 -12.97 20.36 8.52
N TYR A 32 -12.76 20.49 7.20
CA TYR A 32 -12.46 19.37 6.29
C TYR A 32 -11.33 19.77 5.33
N PRO A 33 -10.12 19.24 5.54
CA PRO A 33 -8.89 19.80 4.93
C PRO A 33 -8.80 19.66 3.42
N LEU A 34 -9.46 18.68 2.81
CA LEU A 34 -9.46 18.54 1.35
C LEU A 34 -10.45 19.44 0.63
N ARG A 35 -11.29 20.19 1.34
CA ARG A 35 -12.11 21.25 0.71
C ARG A 35 -11.22 22.39 0.24
N LYS A 36 -11.57 22.99 -0.92
CA LYS A 36 -10.78 24.08 -1.51
C LYS A 36 -10.79 25.38 -0.68
N ASN A 37 -11.87 25.62 0.07
CA ASN A 37 -12.01 26.77 0.96
C ASN A 37 -11.49 26.54 2.39
N TYR A 38 -10.78 25.42 2.64
CA TYR A 38 -10.25 25.11 3.96
C TYR A 38 -9.05 26.00 4.30
N ASN A 39 -9.06 26.57 5.52
CA ASN A 39 -7.96 27.38 6.07
C ASN A 39 -7.27 26.63 7.22
N PHE A 40 -5.97 26.35 7.10
CA PHE A 40 -5.18 25.67 8.11
C PHE A 40 -5.03 26.44 9.42
N ALA A 41 -5.13 27.77 9.38
CA ALA A 41 -5.01 28.61 10.59
C ALA A 41 -6.10 28.34 11.64
N ASP A 42 -7.20 27.69 11.25
CA ASP A 42 -8.31 27.37 12.17
C ASP A 42 -8.00 26.21 13.11
N ASN A 43 -6.91 25.47 12.90
CA ASN A 43 -6.50 24.27 13.65
C ASN A 43 -5.15 24.46 14.34
N VAL A 44 -5.10 25.37 15.31
CA VAL A 44 -3.98 25.52 16.22
C VAL A 44 -4.31 24.72 17.48
N TYR A 45 -3.56 23.63 17.70
CA TYR A 45 -3.71 22.78 18.88
C TYR A 45 -2.75 23.25 19.97
N THR A 46 -3.28 23.55 21.14
CA THR A 46 -2.51 23.98 22.32
C THR A 46 -2.37 22.87 23.37
N THR A 47 -3.06 21.74 23.18
CA THR A 47 -3.03 20.58 24.06
C THR A 47 -2.48 19.36 23.35
N GLU A 48 -1.68 18.55 24.06
CA GLU A 48 -1.14 17.29 23.55
C GLU A 48 -2.17 16.15 23.57
N ASP A 49 -3.20 16.27 24.41
CA ASP A 49 -4.22 15.25 24.59
C ASP A 49 -5.14 15.16 23.38
N ASP A 50 -5.26 13.95 22.83
CA ASP A 50 -6.25 13.64 21.80
C ASP A 50 -7.63 13.52 22.42
N VAL A 51 -8.61 14.22 21.87
CA VAL A 51 -10.00 14.12 22.32
C VAL A 51 -10.59 12.83 21.77
N GLU A 52 -10.70 11.82 22.62
CA GLU A 52 -11.31 10.56 22.27
C GLU A 52 -12.84 10.68 22.14
N ALA A 53 -13.37 10.06 21.09
CA ALA A 53 -14.81 9.93 20.95
C ALA A 53 -15.26 8.53 21.35
N ASP A 54 -16.00 8.43 22.45
CA ASP A 54 -16.61 7.17 22.91
C ASP A 54 -17.87 6.81 22.13
N TYR A 55 -18.18 7.55 21.08
CA TYR A 55 -19.39 7.38 20.30
C TYR A 55 -19.16 7.70 18.81
N GLY A 56 -19.98 7.06 17.96
CA GLY A 56 -20.11 7.36 16.55
C GLY A 56 -21.49 7.94 16.23
N TYR A 57 -21.63 8.50 15.03
CA TYR A 57 -22.91 8.97 14.52
C TYR A 57 -23.39 8.09 13.35
N GLU A 58 -24.69 7.77 13.38
CA GLU A 58 -25.42 7.19 12.25
C GLU A 58 -26.35 8.26 11.68
N TYR A 59 -26.17 8.58 10.40
CA TYR A 59 -26.97 9.60 9.71
C TYR A 59 -28.09 8.96 8.90
N SER A 60 -29.30 9.53 9.00
CA SER A 60 -30.47 9.14 8.22
C SER A 60 -31.29 10.37 7.81
N LEU A 61 -32.23 10.21 6.91
CA LEU A 61 -33.23 11.22 6.60
C LEU A 61 -34.53 10.88 7.33
N ASP A 62 -35.16 11.89 7.92
CA ASP A 62 -36.51 11.75 8.46
C ASP A 62 -37.57 11.72 7.36
N GLY A 63 -38.85 11.52 7.72
CA GLY A 63 -39.96 11.48 6.78
C GLY A 63 -40.18 12.75 5.94
N ASN A 64 -39.52 13.87 6.32
CA ASN A 64 -39.55 15.15 5.63
C ASN A 64 -38.25 15.40 4.82
N GLY A 65 -37.34 14.42 4.74
CA GLY A 65 -36.07 14.56 4.04
C GLY A 65 -35.01 15.37 4.83
N LYS A 66 -35.23 15.67 6.10
CA LYS A 66 -34.27 16.37 6.96
C LYS A 66 -33.26 15.37 7.53
N LEU A 67 -31.97 15.78 7.50
CA LEU A 67 -30.88 15.00 8.04
C LEU A 67 -31.03 14.87 9.58
N THR A 68 -31.04 13.64 10.06
CA THR A 68 -30.99 13.29 11.49
C THR A 68 -29.72 12.53 11.82
N ALA A 69 -29.28 12.62 13.07
CA ALA A 69 -28.10 11.94 13.57
C ALA A 69 -28.45 11.19 14.86
N LYS A 70 -28.20 9.89 14.85
CA LYS A 70 -28.30 9.04 16.03
C LYS A 70 -26.91 8.83 16.60
N LYS A 71 -26.76 9.07 17.90
CA LYS A 71 -25.51 8.81 18.63
C LYS A 71 -25.46 7.36 19.07
N ASN A 72 -24.43 6.63 18.66
CA ASN A 72 -24.19 5.25 19.05
C ASN A 72 -22.95 5.18 19.92
N MET A 73 -23.07 4.70 21.18
CA MET A 73 -21.93 4.48 22.05
C MET A 73 -21.09 3.33 21.55
N LEU A 74 -19.76 3.45 21.66
CA LEU A 74 -18.80 2.43 21.25
C LEU A 74 -18.57 1.40 22.34
N PHE A 75 -18.58 1.86 23.60
CA PHE A 75 -18.29 1.05 24.77
C PHE A 75 -19.49 1.03 25.71
N GLY A 76 -19.70 -0.12 26.36
CA GLY A 76 -20.62 -0.26 27.49
C GLY A 76 -19.91 0.07 28.80
N GLU A 77 -20.70 0.30 29.87
CA GLU A 77 -20.16 0.61 31.19
C GLU A 77 -19.34 -0.55 31.81
N GLU A 78 -19.60 -1.79 31.38
CA GLU A 78 -18.91 -3.00 31.84
C GLU A 78 -17.79 -3.45 30.87
N ASP A 79 -17.56 -2.75 29.76
CA ASP A 79 -16.54 -3.13 28.78
C ASP A 79 -15.13 -2.88 29.33
N PHE A 80 -14.28 -3.91 29.37
CA PHE A 80 -12.87 -3.76 29.69
C PHE A 80 -12.10 -3.35 28.43
N VAL A 81 -11.69 -2.10 28.37
CA VAL A 81 -11.06 -1.50 27.19
C VAL A 81 -9.56 -1.36 27.39
N VAL A 82 -8.77 -1.92 26.47
CA VAL A 82 -7.31 -1.83 26.44
C VAL A 82 -6.83 -1.17 25.15
N ASN A 83 -5.85 -0.27 25.26
CA ASN A 83 -5.18 0.33 24.13
C ASN A 83 -3.90 -0.46 23.77
N ILE A 84 -3.81 -0.96 22.54
CA ILE A 84 -2.62 -1.54 21.95
C ILE A 84 -2.03 -0.52 20.97
N GLY A 85 -0.89 0.04 21.31
CA GLY A 85 -0.33 1.18 20.57
C GLY A 85 -0.74 2.56 21.12
N PRO A 86 -0.33 3.67 20.48
CA PRO A 86 0.24 3.81 19.13
C PRO A 86 1.66 3.27 18.98
N GLN A 87 2.47 3.16 20.01
CA GLN A 87 3.78 2.51 20.01
C GLN A 87 3.67 1.16 20.72
N HIS A 88 3.69 0.09 19.95
CA HIS A 88 3.64 -1.27 20.46
C HIS A 88 4.37 -2.21 19.50
N PRO A 89 5.22 -3.15 19.98
CA PRO A 89 5.98 -4.06 19.10
C PRO A 89 5.11 -4.84 18.11
N SER A 90 3.94 -5.31 18.53
CA SER A 90 3.04 -6.13 17.69
C SER A 90 2.37 -5.38 16.54
N THR A 91 2.42 -4.05 16.50
CA THR A 91 1.83 -3.26 15.41
C THR A 91 2.83 -2.91 14.31
N HIS A 92 4.12 -3.18 14.52
CA HIS A 92 5.22 -2.89 13.60
C HIS A 92 5.22 -1.46 13.04
N GLY A 93 4.70 -0.50 13.78
CA GLY A 93 4.57 0.90 13.37
C GLY A 93 3.70 1.69 14.32
N VAL A 94 3.07 2.74 13.81
CA VAL A 94 2.27 3.66 14.62
C VAL A 94 0.78 3.43 14.35
N LEU A 95 0.24 2.41 14.99
CA LEU A 95 -1.18 2.04 14.94
C LEU A 95 -1.70 1.86 16.37
N ARG A 96 -2.81 2.50 16.70
CA ARG A 96 -3.52 2.26 17.95
C ARG A 96 -4.75 1.42 17.70
N LEU A 97 -4.86 0.33 18.44
CA LEU A 97 -6.03 -0.53 18.48
C LEU A 97 -6.68 -0.39 19.85
N GLN A 98 -7.86 0.19 19.90
CA GLN A 98 -8.68 0.22 21.10
C GLN A 98 -9.52 -1.05 21.14
N THR A 99 -9.18 -1.95 22.04
CA THR A 99 -9.71 -3.32 22.09
C THR A 99 -10.62 -3.50 23.30
N VAL A 100 -11.79 -4.07 23.08
CA VAL A 100 -12.68 -4.54 24.14
C VAL A 100 -12.37 -6.01 24.39
N LEU A 101 -12.00 -6.32 25.62
CA LEU A 101 -11.62 -7.65 26.07
C LEU A 101 -12.67 -8.28 27.00
N ASP A 102 -12.76 -9.61 26.92
CA ASP A 102 -13.45 -10.47 27.88
C ASP A 102 -12.42 -11.53 28.33
N GLY A 103 -11.78 -11.27 29.46
CA GLY A 103 -10.55 -11.94 29.84
C GLY A 103 -9.44 -11.69 28.81
N GLU A 104 -8.94 -12.75 28.18
CA GLU A 104 -7.95 -12.66 27.09
C GLU A 104 -8.58 -12.70 25.68
N THR A 105 -9.90 -12.78 25.60
CA THR A 105 -10.61 -12.86 24.32
C THR A 105 -10.97 -11.47 23.82
N ILE A 106 -10.53 -11.16 22.60
CA ILE A 106 -10.89 -9.91 21.92
C ILE A 106 -12.35 -10.00 21.44
N ARG A 107 -13.21 -9.13 21.95
CA ARG A 107 -14.61 -9.01 21.54
C ARG A 107 -14.82 -8.01 20.41
N ARG A 108 -14.16 -6.85 20.49
CA ARG A 108 -14.24 -5.79 19.49
C ARG A 108 -12.92 -5.07 19.38
N ILE A 109 -12.63 -4.54 18.19
CA ILE A 109 -11.46 -3.71 17.92
C ILE A 109 -11.91 -2.44 17.20
N TYR A 110 -11.44 -1.30 17.70
CA TYR A 110 -11.60 -0.01 17.06
C TYR A 110 -10.22 0.52 16.69
N PRO A 111 -9.85 0.48 15.37
CA PRO A 111 -8.56 1.01 14.92
C PRO A 111 -8.60 2.54 14.91
N HIS A 112 -7.55 3.15 15.44
CA HIS A 112 -7.27 4.57 15.35
C HIS A 112 -6.07 4.76 14.43
N LEU A 113 -6.34 5.34 13.27
CA LEU A 113 -5.34 5.63 12.23
C LEU A 113 -4.94 7.11 12.32
N GLY A 114 -3.97 7.52 11.52
CA GLY A 114 -3.66 8.94 11.37
C GLY A 114 -2.44 9.44 12.10
N TYR A 115 -1.83 8.69 13.01
CA TYR A 115 -0.61 9.14 13.72
C TYR A 115 0.54 9.51 12.80
N ILE A 116 0.61 8.90 11.63
CA ILE A 116 1.60 9.22 10.58
C ILE A 116 0.98 9.92 9.36
N HIS A 117 -0.27 10.37 9.46
CA HIS A 117 -0.93 11.09 8.37
C HIS A 117 -0.34 12.49 8.22
N ARG A 118 0.13 12.82 7.03
CA ARG A 118 0.90 14.04 6.73
C ARG A 118 0.17 15.04 5.84
N GLY A 119 -1.08 14.79 5.46
CA GLY A 119 -1.84 15.65 4.55
C GLY A 119 -1.28 15.69 3.13
N ILE A 120 -0.69 14.60 2.65
CA ILE A 120 0.03 14.51 1.38
C ILE A 120 -0.84 14.97 0.21
N GLU A 121 -2.08 14.52 0.12
CA GLU A 121 -3.01 14.90 -0.96
C GLU A 121 -3.25 16.42 -0.99
N LYS A 122 -3.31 17.06 0.17
CA LYS A 122 -3.46 18.51 0.28
C LYS A 122 -2.18 19.25 -0.11
N MET A 123 -1.02 18.74 0.31
CA MET A 123 0.28 19.32 -0.08
C MET A 123 0.50 19.24 -1.58
N CYS A 124 0.11 18.15 -2.22
CA CYS A 124 0.20 17.98 -3.67
C CYS A 124 -0.50 19.08 -4.46
N GLU A 125 -1.58 19.68 -3.94
CA GLU A 125 -2.27 20.79 -4.59
C GLU A 125 -1.39 22.05 -4.71
N SER A 126 -0.36 22.17 -3.87
CA SER A 126 0.57 23.32 -3.84
C SER A 126 1.88 23.06 -4.54
N TYR A 127 2.19 21.80 -4.84
CA TYR A 127 3.44 21.38 -5.46
C TYR A 127 3.31 21.20 -6.97
N THR A 128 4.42 21.41 -7.68
CA THR A 128 4.49 21.05 -9.10
C THR A 128 4.52 19.53 -9.26
N TYR A 129 4.12 19.01 -10.43
CA TYR A 129 4.11 17.56 -10.69
C TYR A 129 5.44 16.86 -10.34
N PRO A 130 6.63 17.37 -10.72
CA PRO A 130 7.88 16.74 -10.28
C PRO A 130 8.11 16.77 -8.76
N GLN A 131 7.63 17.79 -8.05
CA GLN A 131 7.78 17.88 -6.60
C GLN A 131 6.88 16.89 -5.85
N THR A 132 5.73 16.52 -6.43
CA THR A 132 4.84 15.52 -5.81
C THR A 132 5.48 14.13 -5.71
N LEU A 133 6.42 13.81 -6.62
CA LEU A 133 7.12 12.53 -6.61
C LEU A 133 7.86 12.24 -5.30
N ALA A 134 8.39 13.27 -4.64
CA ALA A 134 9.11 13.10 -3.38
C ALA A 134 8.23 12.63 -2.21
N LEU A 135 6.90 12.70 -2.35
CA LEU A 135 5.96 12.32 -1.31
C LEU A 135 5.52 10.85 -1.42
N THR A 136 5.47 10.29 -2.63
CA THR A 136 4.87 8.98 -2.89
C THR A 136 5.68 7.83 -2.33
N ASP A 137 7.00 7.85 -2.44
CA ASP A 137 7.89 6.79 -1.95
C ASP A 137 7.75 6.54 -0.45
N ARG A 138 7.25 7.54 0.30
CA ARG A 138 7.12 7.51 1.76
C ARG A 138 5.73 7.15 2.25
N MET A 139 4.80 6.84 1.37
CA MET A 139 3.43 6.41 1.75
C MET A 139 3.45 4.97 2.25
N ASP A 140 3.79 4.04 1.38
CA ASP A 140 4.14 2.68 1.70
C ASP A 140 5.60 2.45 1.30
N TYR A 141 6.51 2.64 2.26
CA TYR A 141 7.96 2.58 2.00
C TYR A 141 8.46 1.18 1.63
N LEU A 142 7.63 0.14 1.76
CA LEU A 142 7.94 -1.22 1.29
C LEU A 142 7.40 -1.50 -0.12
N SER A 143 6.77 -0.52 -0.74
CA SER A 143 6.34 -0.51 -2.14
C SER A 143 6.69 0.82 -2.80
N ALA A 144 7.79 1.44 -2.40
CA ALA A 144 8.17 2.80 -2.78
C ALA A 144 8.19 2.99 -4.30
N MET A 145 8.79 2.05 -5.03
CA MET A 145 8.84 2.10 -6.49
C MET A 145 7.45 2.00 -7.13
N MET A 146 6.60 1.09 -6.66
CA MET A 146 5.25 0.89 -7.19
C MET A 146 4.35 2.09 -6.92
N ASN A 147 4.45 2.72 -5.71
CA ASN A 147 3.73 3.95 -5.42
C ASN A 147 4.12 5.07 -6.38
N ARG A 148 5.42 5.21 -6.64
CA ARG A 148 5.94 6.20 -7.58
C ARG A 148 5.57 5.84 -9.01
N HIS A 149 5.59 4.55 -9.38
CA HIS A 149 5.17 4.08 -10.70
C HIS A 149 3.74 4.50 -11.02
N ALA A 150 2.82 4.34 -10.08
CA ALA A 150 1.44 4.77 -10.27
C ALA A 150 1.32 6.29 -10.47
N LEU A 151 2.09 7.11 -9.74
CA LEU A 151 2.06 8.56 -9.92
C LEU A 151 2.72 9.00 -11.23
N VAL A 152 3.89 8.45 -11.60
CA VAL A 152 4.49 8.82 -12.90
C VAL A 152 3.64 8.30 -14.05
N GLY A 153 3.04 7.12 -13.93
CA GLY A 153 2.16 6.53 -14.93
C GLY A 153 0.95 7.40 -15.26
N VAL A 154 0.24 7.89 -14.26
CA VAL A 154 -0.91 8.80 -14.48
C VAL A 154 -0.50 10.12 -15.11
N ILE A 155 0.69 10.65 -14.78
CA ILE A 155 1.21 11.90 -15.35
C ILE A 155 1.68 11.67 -16.80
N GLU A 156 2.36 10.56 -17.07
CA GLU A 156 2.83 10.16 -18.40
C GLU A 156 1.65 9.92 -19.36
N GLU A 157 0.60 9.26 -18.88
CA GLU A 157 -0.65 9.07 -19.63
C GLU A 157 -1.31 10.42 -19.95
N ALA A 158 -1.41 11.33 -18.97
CA ALA A 158 -1.97 12.66 -19.16
C ALA A 158 -1.17 13.53 -20.14
N LEU A 159 0.16 13.31 -20.23
CA LEU A 159 1.06 13.98 -21.18
C LEU A 159 1.07 13.30 -22.56
N GLY A 160 0.57 12.06 -22.69
CA GLY A 160 0.71 11.25 -23.89
C GLY A 160 2.16 10.85 -24.19
N VAL A 161 2.97 10.59 -23.15
CA VAL A 161 4.37 10.20 -23.30
C VAL A 161 4.46 8.70 -23.61
N GLU A 162 5.00 8.36 -24.78
CA GLU A 162 5.30 6.98 -25.13
C GLU A 162 6.68 6.59 -24.58
N LEU A 163 6.70 5.71 -23.59
CA LEU A 163 7.94 5.20 -22.98
C LEU A 163 8.64 4.20 -23.88
N THR A 164 9.99 4.23 -23.88
CA THR A 164 10.79 3.21 -24.57
C THR A 164 10.61 1.82 -23.93
N ASP A 165 10.81 0.77 -24.69
CA ASP A 165 10.73 -0.59 -24.15
C ASP A 165 11.79 -0.80 -23.04
N ARG A 166 12.99 -0.21 -23.17
CA ARG A 166 14.00 -0.26 -22.10
C ARG A 166 13.45 0.21 -20.75
N ILE A 167 12.78 1.37 -20.72
CA ILE A 167 12.18 1.91 -19.50
C ILE A 167 11.16 0.95 -18.92
N LYS A 168 10.28 0.38 -19.78
CA LYS A 168 9.24 -0.56 -19.35
C LYS A 168 9.83 -1.85 -18.77
N TYR A 169 10.87 -2.41 -19.41
CA TYR A 169 11.58 -3.60 -18.92
C TYR A 169 12.18 -3.36 -17.53
N VAL A 170 12.94 -2.27 -17.37
CA VAL A 170 13.59 -1.95 -16.11
C VAL A 170 12.57 -1.69 -15.01
N ARG A 171 11.51 -0.91 -15.29
CA ARG A 171 10.44 -0.67 -14.30
C ARG A 171 9.78 -1.97 -13.85
N THR A 172 9.49 -2.90 -14.76
CA THR A 172 8.88 -4.19 -14.40
C THR A 172 9.81 -5.02 -13.52
N ILE A 173 11.09 -5.11 -13.85
CA ILE A 173 12.08 -5.86 -13.06
C ILE A 173 12.20 -5.25 -11.66
N MET A 174 12.30 -3.93 -11.56
CA MET A 174 12.46 -3.23 -10.29
C MET A 174 11.19 -3.31 -9.42
N ASP A 175 9.99 -3.26 -10.01
CA ASP A 175 8.74 -3.47 -9.28
C ASP A 175 8.68 -4.89 -8.69
N GLU A 176 9.09 -5.91 -9.44
CA GLU A 176 9.09 -7.29 -8.93
C GLU A 176 10.19 -7.54 -7.89
N LEU A 177 11.36 -6.90 -8.01
CA LEU A 177 12.38 -6.91 -6.93
C LEU A 177 11.84 -6.27 -5.65
N GLN A 178 11.13 -5.14 -5.76
CA GLN A 178 10.49 -4.50 -4.61
C GLN A 178 9.38 -5.37 -4.02
N ARG A 179 8.64 -6.13 -4.83
CA ARG A 179 7.64 -7.09 -4.33
C ARG A 179 8.28 -8.19 -3.52
N ILE A 180 9.39 -8.77 -4.00
CA ILE A 180 10.17 -9.78 -3.27
C ILE A 180 10.65 -9.19 -1.95
N ASP A 181 11.26 -8.01 -1.96
CA ASP A 181 11.73 -7.28 -0.77
C ASP A 181 10.63 -7.15 0.30
N SER A 182 9.45 -6.70 -0.13
CA SER A 182 8.29 -6.52 0.75
C SER A 182 7.75 -7.84 1.30
N HIS A 183 7.70 -8.88 0.48
CA HIS A 183 7.21 -10.18 0.93
C HIS A 183 8.18 -10.85 1.91
N LEU A 184 9.49 -10.73 1.69
CA LEU A 184 10.50 -11.21 2.64
C LEU A 184 10.34 -10.53 4.01
N LEU A 185 10.14 -9.22 4.05
CA LEU A 185 9.86 -8.53 5.31
C LEU A 185 8.58 -9.04 5.98
N TYR A 186 7.50 -9.25 5.20
CA TYR A 186 6.27 -9.80 5.75
C TYR A 186 6.48 -11.18 6.39
N LEU A 187 7.19 -12.09 5.68
CA LEU A 187 7.48 -13.43 6.18
C LEU A 187 8.26 -13.40 7.50
N GLY A 188 9.28 -12.54 7.56
CA GLY A 188 10.08 -12.35 8.79
C GLY A 188 9.25 -11.82 9.95
N CYS A 189 8.49 -10.74 9.74
CA CYS A 189 7.65 -10.16 10.79
C CYS A 189 6.59 -11.16 11.30
N CYS A 190 5.94 -11.90 10.42
CA CYS A 190 5.01 -12.95 10.82
C CYS A 190 5.68 -14.04 11.68
N ALA A 191 6.89 -14.45 11.30
CA ALA A 191 7.65 -15.43 12.06
C ALA A 191 8.03 -14.89 13.44
N GLN A 192 8.48 -13.64 13.53
CA GLN A 192 8.81 -12.96 14.78
C GLN A 192 7.60 -12.89 15.73
N ASP A 193 6.43 -12.54 15.22
CA ASP A 193 5.19 -12.43 16.01
C ASP A 193 4.77 -13.78 16.63
N LEU A 194 5.11 -14.90 15.98
CA LEU A 194 4.92 -16.24 16.52
C LEU A 194 6.12 -16.76 17.36
N GLY A 195 7.13 -15.91 17.57
CA GLY A 195 8.32 -16.27 18.36
C GLY A 195 9.41 -17.01 17.60
N ALA A 196 9.30 -17.17 16.27
CA ALA A 196 10.28 -17.83 15.42
C ALA A 196 11.39 -16.87 14.95
N LEU A 197 12.23 -16.41 15.89
CA LEU A 197 13.27 -15.41 15.62
C LEU A 197 14.27 -15.88 14.54
N THR A 198 14.59 -17.17 14.46
CA THR A 198 15.50 -17.70 13.44
C THR A 198 14.95 -17.46 12.03
N ALA A 199 13.68 -17.73 11.78
CA ALA A 199 13.05 -17.50 10.50
C ALA A 199 13.01 -16.00 10.14
N PHE A 200 12.80 -15.12 11.14
CA PHE A 200 12.94 -13.68 10.97
C PHE A 200 14.35 -13.29 10.50
N LEU A 201 15.39 -13.78 11.17
CA LEU A 201 16.78 -13.47 10.82
C LEU A 201 17.14 -13.97 9.41
N TYR A 202 16.63 -15.13 9.01
CA TYR A 202 16.84 -15.66 7.66
C TYR A 202 16.21 -14.77 6.60
N SER A 203 14.97 -14.35 6.81
CA SER A 203 14.31 -13.46 5.86
C SER A 203 14.99 -12.09 5.75
N MET A 204 15.52 -11.55 6.86
CA MET A 204 16.29 -10.29 6.84
C MET A 204 17.63 -10.47 6.13
N ARG A 205 18.33 -11.60 6.34
CA ARG A 205 19.56 -11.95 5.60
C ARG A 205 19.32 -11.92 4.09
N ASP A 206 18.27 -12.58 3.66
CA ASP A 206 18.00 -12.73 2.22
C ASP A 206 17.46 -11.46 1.61
N ARG A 207 16.71 -10.68 2.39
CA ARG A 207 16.29 -9.33 2.02
C ARG A 207 17.48 -8.41 1.74
N GLU A 208 18.58 -8.51 2.49
CA GLU A 208 19.80 -7.73 2.25
C GLU A 208 20.37 -7.94 0.84
N HIS A 209 20.30 -9.15 0.29
CA HIS A 209 20.73 -9.40 -1.09
C HIS A 209 19.88 -8.66 -2.12
N VAL A 210 18.57 -8.58 -1.92
CA VAL A 210 17.67 -7.79 -2.78
C VAL A 210 18.00 -6.30 -2.68
N LEU A 211 18.16 -5.79 -1.45
CA LEU A 211 18.47 -4.38 -1.20
C LEU A 211 19.83 -3.97 -1.82
N ASN A 212 20.83 -4.85 -1.80
CA ASN A 212 22.12 -4.57 -2.42
C ASN A 212 21.98 -4.36 -3.93
N VAL A 213 21.24 -5.23 -4.63
CA VAL A 213 20.98 -5.07 -6.07
C VAL A 213 20.24 -3.77 -6.38
N MET A 214 19.27 -3.43 -5.54
CA MET A 214 18.51 -2.17 -5.69
C MET A 214 19.40 -0.95 -5.44
N GLU A 215 20.23 -0.98 -4.39
CA GLU A 215 21.16 0.11 -4.04
C GLU A 215 22.19 0.38 -5.13
N GLU A 216 22.82 -0.67 -5.69
CA GLU A 216 23.81 -0.54 -6.76
C GLU A 216 23.25 0.17 -8.00
N THR A 217 21.95 -0.02 -8.28
CA THR A 217 21.31 0.60 -9.46
C THR A 217 20.69 1.96 -9.15
N THR A 218 20.12 2.14 -7.97
CA THR A 218 19.32 3.34 -7.65
C THR A 218 19.98 4.28 -6.65
N GLY A 219 21.03 3.84 -5.96
CA GLY A 219 21.66 4.55 -4.85
C GLY A 219 20.84 4.52 -3.55
N GLY A 220 19.68 3.86 -3.52
CA GLY A 220 18.79 3.81 -2.37
C GLY A 220 18.39 2.37 -1.99
N ARG A 221 18.36 2.10 -0.69
CA ARG A 221 17.97 0.78 -0.16
C ARG A 221 16.47 0.66 0.12
N LEU A 222 15.83 1.73 0.56
CA LEU A 222 14.44 1.73 0.99
C LEU A 222 13.58 2.73 0.20
N ILE A 223 14.06 3.95 0.01
CA ILE A 223 13.39 5.04 -0.70
C ILE A 223 14.27 5.39 -1.89
N GLN A 224 14.04 4.72 -3.01
CA GLN A 224 14.95 4.71 -4.15
C GLN A 224 14.88 5.99 -4.99
N ASN A 225 13.74 6.68 -5.03
CA ASN A 225 13.51 7.87 -5.87
C ASN A 225 13.86 7.66 -7.36
N TYR A 226 13.70 6.44 -7.86
CA TYR A 226 14.29 6.02 -9.12
C TYR A 226 13.45 6.37 -10.35
N TYR A 227 12.11 6.25 -10.27
CA TYR A 227 11.25 6.59 -11.41
C TYR A 227 11.03 8.10 -11.52
N ARG A 228 11.14 8.62 -12.74
CA ARG A 228 10.87 10.02 -13.09
C ARG A 228 9.81 10.08 -14.18
N ILE A 229 9.19 11.24 -14.33
CA ILE A 229 8.25 11.49 -15.45
C ILE A 229 9.04 11.42 -16.76
N GLY A 230 8.75 10.43 -17.57
CA GLY A 230 9.43 10.13 -18.82
C GLY A 230 10.55 9.08 -18.72
N GLY A 231 10.71 8.39 -17.58
CA GLY A 231 11.67 7.29 -17.50
C GLY A 231 12.27 7.02 -16.12
N LEU A 232 13.59 6.87 -16.09
CA LEU A 232 14.37 6.52 -14.92
C LEU A 232 15.28 7.68 -14.51
N GLN A 233 15.78 7.66 -13.27
CA GLN A 233 16.75 8.67 -12.77
C GLN A 233 18.08 8.50 -13.44
N ASP A 234 18.57 7.26 -13.50
CA ASP A 234 19.82 6.84 -14.11
C ASP A 234 19.58 5.50 -14.81
N ASP A 235 20.50 5.09 -15.68
CA ASP A 235 20.45 3.76 -16.31
C ASP A 235 20.81 2.67 -15.29
N ILE A 236 20.58 1.42 -15.65
CA ILE A 236 20.95 0.27 -14.82
C ILE A 236 22.48 0.18 -14.68
N ASP A 237 22.92 -0.33 -13.51
CA ASP A 237 24.33 -0.61 -13.27
C ASP A 237 24.87 -1.63 -14.32
N PRO A 238 26.12 -1.51 -14.78
CA PRO A 238 26.71 -2.45 -15.75
C PRO A 238 26.69 -3.92 -15.31
N ASN A 239 26.68 -4.19 -14.00
CA ASN A 239 26.60 -5.53 -13.42
C ASN A 239 25.15 -5.94 -13.10
N PHE A 240 24.17 -5.10 -13.34
CA PHE A 240 22.78 -5.34 -12.93
C PHE A 240 22.25 -6.71 -13.40
N VAL A 241 22.43 -7.04 -14.67
CA VAL A 241 21.98 -8.33 -15.23
C VAL A 241 22.62 -9.50 -14.50
N LYS A 242 23.92 -9.44 -14.25
CA LYS A 242 24.64 -10.48 -13.52
C LYS A 242 24.14 -10.60 -12.08
N ASN A 243 24.07 -9.47 -11.37
CA ASN A 243 23.71 -9.44 -9.96
C ASN A 243 22.27 -9.92 -9.72
N VAL A 244 21.34 -9.57 -10.63
CA VAL A 244 19.97 -10.10 -10.59
C VAL A 244 19.91 -11.60 -10.84
N LYS A 245 20.68 -12.14 -11.79
CA LYS A 245 20.76 -13.58 -12.02
C LYS A 245 21.33 -14.35 -10.83
N ASP A 246 22.40 -13.82 -10.25
CA ASP A 246 23.02 -14.41 -9.05
C ASP A 246 22.00 -14.36 -7.88
N LEU A 247 21.22 -13.28 -7.74
CA LEU A 247 20.16 -13.16 -6.77
C LEU A 247 19.03 -14.18 -6.98
N ILE A 248 18.57 -14.40 -8.23
CA ILE A 248 17.53 -15.40 -8.54
C ILE A 248 18.02 -16.80 -8.15
N ALA A 249 19.24 -17.15 -8.54
CA ALA A 249 19.84 -18.46 -8.22
C ALA A 249 19.96 -18.67 -6.71
N TYR A 250 20.30 -17.61 -5.97
CA TYR A 250 20.38 -17.63 -4.51
C TYR A 250 19.01 -17.76 -3.84
N LEU A 251 18.03 -16.94 -4.23
CA LEU A 251 16.74 -16.84 -3.53
C LEU A 251 15.83 -18.06 -3.74
N ARG A 252 15.84 -18.70 -4.91
CA ARG A 252 14.95 -19.85 -5.17
C ARG A 252 15.00 -20.94 -4.11
N PRO A 253 16.18 -21.47 -3.70
CA PRO A 253 16.25 -22.44 -2.62
C PRO A 253 15.93 -21.83 -1.24
N MET A 254 16.24 -20.54 -1.01
CA MET A 254 15.97 -19.89 0.28
C MET A 254 14.47 -19.73 0.53
N VAL A 255 13.66 -19.55 -0.50
CA VAL A 255 12.19 -19.49 -0.35
C VAL A 255 11.64 -20.84 0.17
N GLN A 256 12.23 -21.97 -0.26
CA GLN A 256 11.86 -23.27 0.28
C GLN A 256 12.31 -23.42 1.76
N GLU A 257 13.48 -22.88 2.13
CA GLU A 257 13.95 -22.89 3.51
C GLU A 257 12.94 -22.24 4.48
N TYR A 258 12.20 -21.20 4.05
CA TYR A 258 11.14 -20.60 4.89
C TYR A 258 9.97 -21.55 5.12
N MET A 259 9.63 -22.37 4.14
CA MET A 259 8.61 -23.41 4.32
C MET A 259 9.10 -24.48 5.30
N ASP A 260 10.31 -24.98 5.11
CA ASP A 260 10.90 -26.03 5.94
C ASP A 260 11.06 -25.60 7.41
N VAL A 261 11.50 -24.37 7.66
CA VAL A 261 11.78 -23.86 9.01
C VAL A 261 10.52 -23.32 9.71
N PHE A 262 9.62 -22.70 8.98
CA PHE A 262 8.47 -21.98 9.56
C PHE A 262 7.13 -22.40 8.97
N GLY A 263 6.97 -22.43 7.64
CA GLY A 263 5.69 -22.66 6.99
C GLY A 263 5.07 -24.01 7.34
N ASP A 264 5.86 -25.09 7.28
CA ASP A 264 5.42 -26.47 7.54
C ASP A 264 5.47 -26.85 9.04
N ASN A 265 5.79 -25.89 9.91
CA ASN A 265 5.82 -26.12 11.34
C ASN A 265 4.40 -26.26 11.93
N VAL A 266 4.20 -27.26 12.79
CA VAL A 266 2.92 -27.53 13.45
C VAL A 266 2.40 -26.33 14.25
N ILE A 267 3.27 -25.52 14.82
CA ILE A 267 2.89 -24.30 15.56
C ILE A 267 2.31 -23.27 14.58
N THR A 268 2.93 -23.10 13.43
CA THR A 268 2.47 -22.19 12.37
C THR A 268 1.11 -22.61 11.85
N HIS A 269 0.93 -23.90 11.55
CA HIS A 269 -0.37 -24.45 11.14
C HIS A 269 -1.45 -24.17 12.20
N ASN A 270 -1.20 -24.49 13.46
CA ASN A 270 -2.15 -24.27 14.55
C ASN A 270 -2.49 -22.80 14.80
N ARG A 271 -1.60 -21.86 14.44
CA ARG A 271 -1.78 -20.43 14.62
C ARG A 271 -2.40 -19.73 13.41
N PHE A 272 -2.27 -20.30 12.21
CA PHE A 272 -2.68 -19.66 10.96
C PHE A 272 -3.89 -20.31 10.31
N GLU A 273 -4.06 -21.63 10.38
CA GLU A 273 -5.19 -22.34 9.78
C GLU A 273 -6.51 -22.02 10.50
N GLY A 274 -7.51 -21.62 9.74
CA GLY A 274 -8.81 -21.24 10.26
C GLY A 274 -8.83 -19.95 11.08
N VAL A 275 -7.71 -19.24 11.19
CA VAL A 275 -7.58 -18.00 11.96
C VAL A 275 -7.68 -16.78 11.04
N GLY A 276 -8.43 -15.76 11.48
CA GLY A 276 -8.62 -14.51 10.73
C GLY A 276 -9.33 -14.75 9.40
N THR A 277 -10.28 -15.65 9.37
CA THR A 277 -11.04 -16.02 8.16
C THR A 277 -11.86 -14.84 7.64
N MET A 278 -11.70 -14.56 6.35
CA MET A 278 -12.49 -13.55 5.65
C MET A 278 -12.88 -14.10 4.28
N ASP A 279 -14.15 -14.37 4.10
CA ASP A 279 -14.68 -14.93 2.86
C ASP A 279 -14.63 -13.93 1.70
N LYS A 280 -14.76 -14.43 0.48
CA LYS A 280 -14.71 -13.63 -0.75
C LYS A 280 -15.73 -12.48 -0.76
N LYS A 281 -16.94 -12.69 -0.21
CA LYS A 281 -17.98 -11.67 -0.17
C LYS A 281 -17.56 -10.49 0.71
N ASN A 282 -16.99 -10.78 1.88
CA ASN A 282 -16.50 -9.77 2.80
C ASN A 282 -15.25 -9.08 2.24
N ILE A 283 -14.31 -9.81 1.62
CA ILE A 283 -13.13 -9.24 0.94
C ILE A 283 -13.55 -8.18 -0.08
N ILE A 284 -14.50 -8.50 -0.95
CA ILE A 284 -15.02 -7.56 -1.96
C ILE A 284 -15.73 -6.38 -1.31
N SER A 285 -16.57 -6.64 -0.31
CA SER A 285 -17.33 -5.60 0.40
C SER A 285 -16.43 -4.58 1.12
N TYR A 286 -15.30 -5.05 1.65
CA TYR A 286 -14.31 -4.18 2.31
C TYR A 286 -13.26 -3.61 1.36
N GLY A 287 -13.27 -3.97 0.08
CA GLY A 287 -12.31 -3.51 -0.92
C GLY A 287 -10.88 -4.00 -0.65
N VAL A 288 -10.72 -5.21 -0.13
CA VAL A 288 -9.40 -5.79 0.18
C VAL A 288 -8.82 -6.40 -1.08
N THR A 289 -7.79 -5.80 -1.64
CA THR A 289 -7.07 -6.22 -2.86
C THR A 289 -5.79 -6.99 -2.55
N GLY A 290 -5.03 -7.35 -3.58
CA GLY A 290 -3.71 -7.98 -3.49
C GLY A 290 -3.72 -9.39 -2.91
N CYS A 291 -2.60 -9.80 -2.34
CA CYS A 291 -2.41 -11.13 -1.75
C CYS A 291 -3.52 -11.54 -0.78
N SER A 292 -4.04 -10.60 0.01
CA SER A 292 -5.10 -10.89 0.98
C SER A 292 -6.43 -11.16 0.31
N GLY A 293 -6.76 -10.43 -0.77
CA GLY A 293 -7.94 -10.68 -1.59
C GLY A 293 -7.83 -12.01 -2.34
N ARG A 294 -6.68 -12.27 -2.95
CA ARG A 294 -6.42 -13.51 -3.69
C ARG A 294 -6.38 -14.75 -2.80
N ALA A 295 -5.95 -14.63 -1.55
CA ALA A 295 -6.03 -15.72 -0.57
C ALA A 295 -7.47 -16.15 -0.23
N SER A 296 -8.46 -15.32 -0.55
CA SER A 296 -9.89 -15.60 -0.37
C SER A 296 -10.61 -15.86 -1.69
N GLY A 297 -9.89 -16.23 -2.73
CA GLY A 297 -10.46 -16.63 -4.04
C GLY A 297 -10.97 -15.46 -4.88
N TRP A 298 -10.53 -14.23 -4.60
CA TRP A 298 -10.83 -13.11 -5.46
C TRP A 298 -9.71 -12.90 -6.47
N ASN A 299 -9.96 -13.32 -7.71
CA ASN A 299 -9.06 -13.15 -8.83
C ASN A 299 -9.06 -11.66 -9.22
N ASN A 300 -8.16 -10.91 -8.63
CA ASN A 300 -7.97 -9.49 -8.91
C ASN A 300 -6.49 -9.14 -8.77
N ASP A 301 -5.80 -9.17 -9.91
CA ASP A 301 -4.40 -8.75 -10.04
C ASP A 301 -4.34 -7.68 -11.14
N VAL A 302 -3.93 -6.47 -10.78
CA VAL A 302 -3.86 -5.33 -11.69
C VAL A 302 -2.94 -5.65 -12.88
N ARG A 303 -1.87 -6.42 -12.65
CA ARG A 303 -0.92 -6.83 -13.69
C ARG A 303 -1.55 -7.68 -14.81
N LYS A 304 -2.67 -8.38 -14.50
CA LYS A 304 -3.45 -9.19 -15.44
C LYS A 304 -4.67 -8.45 -15.97
N ASN A 305 -5.40 -7.75 -15.09
CA ASN A 305 -6.66 -7.11 -15.44
C ASN A 305 -6.48 -5.80 -16.22
N HIS A 306 -5.44 -5.04 -15.87
CA HIS A 306 -5.05 -3.76 -16.48
C HIS A 306 -3.53 -3.72 -16.65
N PRO A 307 -2.97 -4.51 -17.59
CA PRO A 307 -1.52 -4.61 -17.76
C PRO A 307 -0.87 -3.27 -18.04
N TYR A 308 0.24 -3.03 -17.39
CA TYR A 308 1.10 -1.85 -17.57
C TYR A 308 2.55 -2.29 -17.75
N ALA A 309 3.43 -1.39 -18.20
CA ALA A 309 4.83 -1.66 -18.49
C ALA A 309 5.02 -2.90 -19.38
N MET A 310 5.57 -4.02 -18.88
CA MET A 310 5.79 -5.25 -19.62
C MET A 310 4.91 -6.43 -19.19
N TYR A 311 3.93 -6.21 -18.31
CA TYR A 311 3.12 -7.30 -17.77
C TYR A 311 2.21 -7.99 -18.81
N ASP A 312 1.92 -7.35 -19.93
CA ASP A 312 1.21 -7.97 -21.06
C ASP A 312 2.07 -8.94 -21.90
N LYS A 313 3.40 -8.89 -21.73
CA LYS A 313 4.38 -9.67 -22.52
C LYS A 313 5.07 -10.78 -21.73
N VAL A 314 4.78 -10.90 -20.44
CA VAL A 314 5.36 -11.94 -19.57
C VAL A 314 4.32 -12.96 -19.18
N ASP A 315 4.76 -14.22 -19.09
CA ASP A 315 3.91 -15.30 -18.61
C ASP A 315 4.11 -15.51 -17.10
N PHE A 316 3.03 -15.35 -16.34
CA PHE A 316 2.98 -15.63 -14.90
C PHE A 316 1.58 -16.03 -14.48
N LYS A 317 1.45 -16.73 -13.39
CA LYS A 317 0.17 -17.15 -12.85
C LYS A 317 -0.28 -16.16 -11.77
N GLU A 318 -1.55 -15.75 -11.84
CA GLU A 318 -2.20 -15.11 -10.72
C GLU A 318 -2.33 -16.13 -9.58
N VAL A 319 -1.69 -15.83 -8.44
CA VAL A 319 -1.69 -16.73 -7.28
C VAL A 319 -2.98 -16.52 -6.50
N THR A 320 -3.83 -17.54 -6.47
CA THR A 320 -5.11 -17.50 -5.75
C THR A 320 -5.27 -18.74 -4.87
N ARG A 321 -5.92 -18.55 -3.71
CA ARG A 321 -6.27 -19.61 -2.76
C ARG A 321 -7.69 -19.40 -2.25
N ASN A 322 -8.31 -20.45 -1.71
CA ASN A 322 -9.68 -20.40 -1.20
C ASN A 322 -9.78 -20.74 0.29
N THR A 323 -8.64 -20.74 1.00
CA THR A 323 -8.61 -21.04 2.44
C THR A 323 -9.16 -19.89 3.27
N CYS A 324 -9.12 -18.67 2.74
CA CYS A 324 -9.67 -17.45 3.34
C CYS A 324 -9.04 -17.06 4.70
N ASP A 325 -7.98 -17.71 5.15
CA ASP A 325 -7.38 -17.61 6.48
C ASP A 325 -5.96 -17.02 6.44
N SER A 326 -5.30 -16.98 7.59
CA SER A 326 -3.95 -16.46 7.71
C SER A 326 -2.92 -17.35 6.99
N MET A 327 -3.12 -18.67 6.98
CA MET A 327 -2.25 -19.60 6.25
C MET A 327 -2.32 -19.33 4.74
N GLY A 328 -3.51 -19.15 4.18
CA GLY A 328 -3.67 -18.78 2.78
C GLY A 328 -2.96 -17.47 2.42
N ARG A 329 -3.03 -16.46 3.29
CA ARG A 329 -2.32 -15.18 3.08
C ARG A 329 -0.80 -15.32 3.16
N TYR A 330 -0.29 -16.20 4.01
CA TYR A 330 1.12 -16.51 4.11
C TYR A 330 1.62 -17.22 2.86
N LEU A 331 0.98 -18.33 2.50
CA LEU A 331 1.36 -19.14 1.34
C LEU A 331 1.22 -18.39 0.01
N ASN A 332 0.24 -17.49 -0.10
CA ASN A 332 0.09 -16.64 -1.29
C ASN A 332 1.33 -15.79 -1.56
N ARG A 333 1.95 -15.24 -0.51
CA ARG A 333 3.17 -14.44 -0.65
C ARG A 333 4.39 -15.27 -1.00
N ILE A 334 4.48 -16.48 -0.48
CA ILE A 334 5.51 -17.45 -0.89
C ILE A 334 5.41 -17.72 -2.40
N ASP A 335 4.23 -18.05 -2.88
CA ASP A 335 4.02 -18.34 -4.29
C ASP A 335 4.23 -17.09 -5.17
N GLU A 336 3.88 -15.90 -4.68
CA GLU A 336 4.12 -14.65 -5.40
C GLU A 336 5.62 -14.33 -5.52
N ILE A 337 6.44 -14.66 -4.54
CA ILE A 337 7.91 -14.54 -4.69
C ILE A 337 8.39 -15.39 -5.87
N TYR A 338 7.93 -16.64 -5.98
CA TYR A 338 8.28 -17.48 -7.14
C TYR A 338 7.79 -16.90 -8.46
N GLN A 339 6.59 -16.32 -8.51
CA GLN A 339 6.09 -15.66 -9.72
C GLN A 339 6.92 -14.42 -10.07
N SER A 340 7.30 -13.61 -9.07
CA SER A 340 8.17 -12.45 -9.28
C SER A 340 9.54 -12.86 -9.82
N LEU A 341 10.15 -13.90 -9.25
CA LEU A 341 11.41 -14.46 -9.79
C LEU A 341 11.26 -14.94 -11.23
N ASN A 342 10.14 -15.59 -11.58
CA ASN A 342 9.86 -16.05 -12.94
C ASN A 342 9.67 -14.88 -13.93
N ILE A 343 9.01 -13.80 -13.50
CA ILE A 343 8.84 -12.59 -14.33
C ILE A 343 10.21 -11.95 -14.60
N ILE A 344 11.01 -11.78 -13.55
CA ILE A 344 12.34 -11.17 -13.70
C ILE A 344 13.21 -12.02 -14.63
N GLU A 345 13.21 -13.35 -14.50
CA GLU A 345 14.00 -14.27 -15.32
C GLU A 345 13.66 -14.19 -16.80
N GLN A 346 12.38 -13.96 -17.17
CA GLN A 346 11.96 -13.78 -18.56
C GLN A 346 12.45 -12.45 -19.16
N LEU A 347 12.63 -11.42 -18.35
CA LEU A 347 12.96 -10.08 -18.80
C LEU A 347 14.45 -9.77 -18.77
N ILE A 348 15.18 -10.30 -17.80
CA ILE A 348 16.53 -9.85 -17.47
C ILE A 348 17.55 -10.00 -18.61
N ASP A 349 17.42 -11.03 -19.43
CA ASP A 349 18.30 -11.27 -20.58
C ASP A 349 17.88 -10.52 -21.84
N ASN A 350 16.69 -9.95 -21.83
CA ASN A 350 16.05 -9.35 -22.98
C ASN A 350 15.85 -7.84 -22.86
N ILE A 351 16.54 -7.17 -21.91
CA ILE A 351 16.46 -5.72 -21.77
C ILE A 351 17.01 -5.08 -23.05
N PRO A 352 16.18 -4.36 -23.83
CA PRO A 352 16.63 -3.76 -25.07
C PRO A 352 17.57 -2.58 -24.81
N GLU A 353 18.44 -2.29 -25.78
CA GLU A 353 19.17 -1.02 -25.80
C GLU A 353 18.22 0.12 -26.13
N GLY A 354 18.55 1.33 -25.65
CA GLY A 354 17.76 2.52 -25.89
C GLY A 354 17.84 3.53 -24.77
N ASP A 355 17.11 4.62 -24.91
CA ASP A 355 17.09 5.69 -23.93
C ASP A 355 16.34 5.23 -22.66
N PHE A 356 16.95 5.46 -21.50
CA PHE A 356 16.36 5.24 -20.19
C PHE A 356 15.54 6.44 -19.69
N PHE A 357 15.59 7.57 -20.40
CA PHE A 357 14.88 8.79 -20.04
C PHE A 357 14.49 9.60 -21.28
N ILE A 358 13.21 9.93 -21.38
CA ILE A 358 12.65 10.82 -22.40
C ILE A 358 12.57 12.23 -21.81
N LYS A 359 13.40 13.12 -22.36
CA LYS A 359 13.50 14.50 -21.85
C LYS A 359 12.15 15.21 -21.87
N GLN A 360 11.72 15.68 -20.70
CA GLN A 360 10.52 16.48 -20.53
C GLN A 360 10.83 17.99 -20.52
N LYS A 361 9.80 18.80 -20.74
CA LYS A 361 9.92 20.26 -20.58
C LYS A 361 10.29 20.60 -19.12
N PRO A 362 11.08 21.65 -18.87
CA PRO A 362 11.45 22.06 -17.50
C PRO A 362 10.24 22.36 -16.60
N ILE A 363 9.18 22.87 -17.19
CA ILE A 363 7.90 23.12 -16.51
C ILE A 363 6.85 22.21 -17.14
N ILE A 364 6.41 21.22 -16.38
CA ILE A 364 5.36 20.29 -16.77
C ILE A 364 4.01 20.94 -16.47
N LYS A 365 3.17 21.05 -17.50
CA LYS A 365 1.76 21.44 -17.39
C LYS A 365 0.94 20.36 -18.08
N LEU A 366 -0.02 19.81 -17.36
CA LEU A 366 -0.95 18.83 -17.93
C LEU A 366 -2.14 19.56 -18.59
N PRO A 367 -2.76 18.96 -19.60
CA PRO A 367 -4.03 19.46 -20.13
C PRO A 367 -5.12 19.44 -19.06
N GLU A 368 -6.24 20.12 -19.29
CA GLU A 368 -7.44 19.96 -18.46
C GLU A 368 -8.02 18.55 -18.68
N GLY A 369 -8.34 17.87 -17.56
CA GLY A 369 -8.90 16.53 -17.60
C GLY A 369 -8.71 15.75 -16.31
N GLN A 370 -9.16 14.51 -16.37
CA GLN A 370 -9.13 13.57 -15.25
C GLN A 370 -8.55 12.24 -15.74
N TRP A 371 -7.64 11.68 -14.96
CA TRP A 371 -6.97 10.41 -15.26
C TRP A 371 -6.91 9.54 -14.02
N TYR A 372 -6.85 8.25 -14.24
CA TYR A 372 -6.64 7.25 -13.20
C TYR A 372 -5.65 6.20 -13.68
N PHE A 373 -4.68 5.89 -12.87
CA PHE A 373 -3.72 4.83 -13.13
C PHE A 373 -3.48 4.03 -11.86
N SER A 374 -3.36 2.72 -11.97
CA SER A 374 -3.06 1.86 -10.83
C SER A 374 -1.96 0.85 -11.14
N CYS A 375 -1.24 0.48 -10.09
CA CYS A 375 -0.25 -0.59 -10.08
C CYS A 375 -0.64 -1.66 -9.06
N GLU A 376 -0.21 -2.88 -9.29
CA GLU A 376 -0.27 -3.93 -8.27
C GLU A 376 0.87 -3.73 -7.28
N GLY A 377 0.61 -3.10 -6.16
CA GLY A 377 1.54 -2.99 -5.04
C GLY A 377 1.72 -4.33 -4.32
N SER A 378 2.76 -4.47 -3.52
CA SER A 378 3.02 -5.70 -2.75
C SER A 378 1.94 -6.04 -1.72
N ARG A 379 1.11 -5.05 -1.34
CA ARG A 379 -0.01 -5.20 -0.40
C ARG A 379 -1.38 -5.13 -1.05
N GLY A 380 -1.43 -4.85 -2.34
CA GLY A 380 -2.64 -4.73 -3.14
C GLY A 380 -2.58 -3.58 -4.13
N GLU A 381 -3.70 -3.31 -4.77
CA GLU A 381 -3.81 -2.24 -5.75
C GLU A 381 -3.48 -0.88 -5.12
N PHE A 382 -2.58 -0.14 -5.76
CA PHE A 382 -2.28 1.24 -5.46
C PHE A 382 -2.68 2.10 -6.67
N GLY A 383 -3.71 2.90 -6.51
CA GLY A 383 -4.26 3.75 -7.57
C GLY A 383 -4.02 5.24 -7.31
N VAL A 384 -3.84 5.99 -8.38
CA VAL A 384 -3.72 7.45 -8.36
C VAL A 384 -4.76 8.06 -9.28
N TYR A 385 -5.66 8.85 -8.71
CA TYR A 385 -6.58 9.71 -9.45
C TYR A 385 -6.03 11.13 -9.52
N LEU A 386 -6.01 11.70 -10.71
CA LEU A 386 -5.50 13.04 -10.99
C LEU A 386 -6.56 13.88 -11.69
N ASP A 387 -6.83 15.09 -11.15
CA ASP A 387 -7.62 16.14 -11.79
C ASP A 387 -6.69 17.34 -12.08
N SER A 388 -6.60 17.73 -13.35
CA SER A 388 -5.80 18.86 -13.81
C SER A 388 -6.69 19.96 -14.41
N ARG A 389 -6.31 21.22 -14.17
CA ARG A 389 -6.94 22.43 -14.71
C ARG A 389 -6.01 23.20 -15.65
N GLY A 390 -5.05 22.52 -16.28
CA GLY A 390 -4.11 23.15 -17.21
C GLY A 390 -2.92 23.83 -16.53
N ASP A 391 -2.78 23.73 -15.22
CA ASP A 391 -1.72 24.35 -14.44
C ASP A 391 -0.47 23.45 -14.27
N LYS A 392 0.58 24.02 -13.66
CA LYS A 392 1.81 23.31 -13.28
C LYS A 392 1.67 22.43 -12.04
N SER A 393 0.55 22.53 -11.35
CA SER A 393 0.22 21.81 -10.11
C SER A 393 -1.12 21.09 -10.28
N PRO A 394 -1.31 19.92 -9.68
CA PRO A 394 -2.59 19.23 -9.76
C PRO A 394 -3.68 20.01 -9.03
N TYR A 395 -4.87 20.07 -9.63
CA TYR A 395 -6.05 20.57 -8.92
C TYR A 395 -6.45 19.59 -7.80
N ARG A 396 -6.33 18.28 -8.06
CA ARG A 396 -6.54 17.22 -7.08
C ARG A 396 -5.66 16.02 -7.42
N LEU A 397 -4.99 15.49 -6.41
CA LEU A 397 -4.44 14.13 -6.41
C LEU A 397 -5.13 13.36 -5.29
N LYS A 398 -5.53 12.13 -5.58
CA LYS A 398 -6.08 11.16 -4.64
C LYS A 398 -5.31 9.86 -4.78
N PHE A 399 -4.87 9.33 -3.68
CA PHE A 399 -4.16 8.06 -3.62
C PHE A 399 -5.01 6.96 -2.99
#